data_bb4da79b033393b6a45c305462081969
#
_entry.id   bb4da79b033393b6a45c305462081969
#
_cell.length_a   1.000
_cell.length_b   1.000
_cell.length_c   1.000
_cell.angle_alpha   90.00
_cell.angle_beta   90.00
_cell.angle_gamma   90.00
#
_symmetry.space_group_name_H-M   'P 1'
#
loop_
_entity.id
_entity.type
_entity.pdbx_description
1 polymer ?
#
loop_
_entity_poly.entity_id
_entity_poly.type
_entity_poly.pdbx_seq_one_letter_code
_entity_poly.pdbx_strand_id
1 'polypeptide(L)'
;MYKRQVNDQKDVTDGSILLPAKQVPDGARIGDQISCFVYKDSEDRPIATVHIPKITLGAIRPLRVKEVSKIGAFLDWGLEKDLFLPFKEQLGHIRPNKEYLVSLYIDKSDRLCATMKIGKLLSTDHHFKVNDWVHATVYNINPDHGAFVAVEDQFLGRIPKREIHNKIVIGEQLNLRVTKVNEDGKLSLSPHEKAYLQIDRDAKLIMDTIESYDGRLPFNDKARPATIERELGLSKAAFKRAVGRLLKDGLITITDNGILKK
;
A
#
# COMPACT_ATOMS: atom_id res chain seq x y z
N MET A 1 7.85 22.77 -2.54
CA MET A 1 8.28 23.79 -1.57
C MET A 1 7.34 24.98 -1.71
N TYR A 2 6.26 25.02 -0.94
CA TYR A 2 5.32 26.13 -0.98
C TYR A 2 5.90 27.28 -0.14
N LYS A 3 6.56 28.22 -0.80
CA LYS A 3 6.77 29.56 -0.25
C LYS A 3 5.43 30.31 -0.40
N ARG A 4 4.57 30.23 0.59
CA ARG A 4 3.53 31.24 0.71
C ARG A 4 4.24 32.48 1.29
N GLN A 5 4.64 33.39 0.43
CA GLN A 5 4.88 34.75 0.87
C GLN A 5 3.56 35.23 1.49
N VAL A 6 3.59 35.60 2.74
CA VAL A 6 2.47 36.24 3.43
C VAL A 6 2.31 37.63 2.81
N ASN A 7 1.60 37.70 1.69
CA ASN A 7 1.19 38.92 1.03
C ASN A 7 -0.29 38.89 0.64
N ASP A 8 -1.10 38.04 1.30
CA ASP A 8 -2.55 38.15 1.24
C ASP A 8 -3.09 38.61 2.60
N GLN A 9 -3.11 39.92 2.74
CA GLN A 9 -3.85 40.65 3.74
C GLN A 9 -5.33 40.36 3.63
N LYS A 10 -5.85 39.47 4.46
CA LYS A 10 -7.31 39.47 4.71
C LYS A 10 -7.79 38.94 6.05
N ASP A 11 -7.05 38.66 7.09
CA ASP A 11 -7.67 38.36 8.38
C ASP A 11 -6.75 38.47 9.62
N VAL A 12 -5.70 39.27 9.53
CA VAL A 12 -4.97 39.73 10.71
C VAL A 12 -4.89 41.24 10.61
N THR A 13 -5.41 41.96 11.56
CA THR A 13 -5.54 43.43 11.53
C THR A 13 -4.22 44.18 11.40
N ASP A 14 -3.07 43.50 11.47
CA ASP A 14 -1.73 44.04 11.26
C ASP A 14 -0.78 43.17 10.42
N GLY A 15 -1.28 42.00 9.88
CA GLY A 15 -0.47 41.07 9.10
C GLY A 15 0.46 40.18 9.92
N SER A 16 0.42 40.23 11.27
CA SER A 16 1.29 39.43 12.13
C SER A 16 0.75 38.02 12.36
N ILE A 17 1.65 37.02 12.43
CA ILE A 17 1.35 35.64 12.75
C ILE A 17 2.22 35.22 13.93
N LEU A 18 1.61 34.63 14.95
CA LEU A 18 2.32 34.17 16.15
C LEU A 18 3.27 33.01 15.81
N LEU A 19 4.57 33.17 16.08
CA LEU A 19 5.54 32.10 16.20
C LEU A 19 5.80 31.86 17.69
N PRO A 20 5.56 30.63 18.24
CA PRO A 20 5.83 30.34 19.65
C PRO A 20 7.30 30.64 20.02
N ALA A 21 7.53 31.29 21.16
CA ALA A 21 8.86 31.73 21.60
C ALA A 21 9.91 30.59 21.61
N LYS A 22 9.50 29.37 21.99
CA LYS A 22 10.35 28.19 22.01
C LYS A 22 10.80 27.70 20.61
N GLN A 23 10.18 28.23 19.55
CA GLN A 23 10.49 27.90 18.15
C GLN A 23 11.22 29.04 17.42
N VAL A 24 11.46 30.15 18.10
CA VAL A 24 12.29 31.23 17.55
C VAL A 24 13.74 30.74 17.53
N PRO A 25 14.45 30.81 16.39
CA PRO A 25 15.85 30.39 16.32
C PRO A 25 16.73 31.20 17.27
N ASP A 26 17.72 30.55 17.87
CA ASP A 26 18.67 31.21 18.74
C ASP A 26 19.40 32.35 18.02
N GLY A 27 19.46 33.52 18.65
CA GLY A 27 20.10 34.70 18.09
C GLY A 27 19.28 35.49 17.06
N ALA A 28 18.04 35.08 16.78
CA ALA A 28 17.14 35.83 15.89
C ALA A 28 16.90 37.27 16.41
N ARG A 29 16.91 38.23 15.49
CA ARG A 29 16.71 39.66 15.75
C ARG A 29 15.53 40.20 14.99
N ILE A 30 14.97 41.30 15.45
CA ILE A 30 13.93 42.03 14.73
C ILE A 30 14.44 42.43 13.32
N GLY A 31 13.70 42.04 12.30
CA GLY A 31 14.07 42.22 10.89
C GLY A 31 14.59 40.95 10.20
N ASP A 32 14.92 39.88 10.92
CA ASP A 32 15.34 38.63 10.35
C ASP A 32 14.17 37.90 9.66
N GLN A 33 14.47 37.18 8.57
CA GLN A 33 13.50 36.37 7.85
C GLN A 33 13.56 34.91 8.34
N ILE A 34 12.43 34.38 8.80
CA ILE A 34 12.28 33.02 9.29
C ILE A 34 11.31 32.27 8.39
N SER A 35 11.76 31.16 7.79
CA SER A 35 10.89 30.26 7.04
C SER A 35 10.00 29.48 7.99
N CYS A 36 8.69 29.62 7.85
CA CYS A 36 7.70 28.95 8.69
C CYS A 36 6.64 28.24 7.87
N PHE A 37 6.07 27.19 8.45
CA PHE A 37 4.79 26.63 8.02
C PHE A 37 3.67 27.28 8.82
N VAL A 38 2.58 27.68 8.15
CA VAL A 38 1.44 28.33 8.80
C VAL A 38 0.24 27.39 8.78
N TYR A 39 -0.40 27.22 9.92
CA TYR A 39 -1.62 26.41 10.08
C TYR A 39 -2.54 27.02 11.14
N LYS A 40 -3.74 26.48 11.35
CA LYS A 40 -4.65 26.92 12.40
C LYS A 40 -4.46 26.12 13.69
N ASP A 41 -4.31 26.79 14.83
CA ASP A 41 -4.25 26.18 16.15
C ASP A 41 -5.61 25.64 16.61
N SER A 42 -5.72 25.19 17.86
CA SER A 42 -6.96 24.62 18.42
C SER A 42 -8.09 25.64 18.59
N GLU A 43 -7.75 26.94 18.57
CA GLU A 43 -8.70 28.07 18.66
C GLU A 43 -8.97 28.71 17.30
N ASP A 44 -8.55 28.03 16.19
CA ASP A 44 -8.69 28.49 14.80
C ASP A 44 -7.89 29.75 14.43
N ARG A 45 -6.91 30.12 15.23
CA ARG A 45 -6.04 31.27 14.97
C ARG A 45 -4.86 30.83 14.08
N PRO A 46 -4.44 31.63 13.09
CA PRO A 46 -3.21 31.39 12.35
C PRO A 46 -2.00 31.33 13.30
N ILE A 47 -1.22 30.25 13.22
CA ILE A 47 0.00 30.05 13.97
C ILE A 47 1.12 29.61 13.04
N ALA A 48 2.33 30.14 13.24
CA ALA A 48 3.52 29.73 12.52
C ALA A 48 4.31 28.68 13.31
N THR A 49 5.00 27.79 12.60
CA THR A 49 5.95 26.84 13.17
C THR A 49 7.18 26.69 12.25
N VAL A 50 8.36 26.54 12.84
CA VAL A 50 9.58 26.19 12.11
C VAL A 50 9.66 24.70 11.79
N HIS A 51 8.79 23.88 12.39
CA HIS A 51 8.73 22.45 12.10
C HIS A 51 8.11 22.20 10.72
N ILE A 52 8.73 21.34 9.96
CA ILE A 52 8.22 20.92 8.64
C ILE A 52 7.24 19.77 8.85
N PRO A 53 5.97 19.90 8.44
CA PRO A 53 5.02 18.80 8.53
C PRO A 53 5.42 17.64 7.61
N LYS A 54 5.08 16.41 8.01
CA LYS A 54 5.33 15.19 7.22
C LYS A 54 4.58 15.19 5.88
N ILE A 55 3.54 16.01 5.74
CA ILE A 55 2.69 16.10 4.56
C ILE A 55 2.27 17.56 4.30
N THR A 56 2.14 17.92 3.03
CA THR A 56 1.65 19.22 2.56
C THR A 56 0.49 19.04 1.58
N LEU A 57 -0.23 20.10 1.24
CA LEU A 57 -1.31 20.09 0.25
C LEU A 57 -0.81 19.50 -1.09
N GLY A 58 -1.62 18.61 -1.69
CA GLY A 58 -1.30 17.96 -2.95
C GLY A 58 -0.36 16.74 -2.82
N ALA A 59 0.23 16.50 -1.65
CA ALA A 59 1.02 15.30 -1.40
C ALA A 59 0.15 14.14 -0.90
N ILE A 60 0.63 12.92 -1.14
CA ILE A 60 0.10 11.68 -0.53
C ILE A 60 1.22 11.10 0.33
N ARG A 61 0.94 10.80 1.60
CA ARG A 61 1.91 10.23 2.52
C ARG A 61 1.23 9.25 3.49
N PRO A 62 1.93 8.21 3.93
CA PRO A 62 1.50 7.41 5.07
C PRO A 62 1.61 8.23 6.35
N LEU A 63 0.52 8.32 7.12
CA LEU A 63 0.53 8.93 8.44
C LEU A 63 0.00 7.95 9.48
N ARG A 64 0.64 7.99 10.65
CA ARG A 64 0.28 7.15 11.79
C ARG A 64 -0.91 7.71 12.53
N VAL A 65 -1.89 6.85 12.82
CA VAL A 65 -3.03 7.18 13.69
C VAL A 65 -2.57 7.18 15.14
N LYS A 66 -2.70 8.32 15.82
CA LYS A 66 -2.47 8.42 17.26
C LYS A 66 -3.69 7.99 18.05
N GLU A 67 -4.86 8.52 17.68
CA GLU A 67 -6.10 8.30 18.40
C GLU A 67 -7.28 8.17 17.43
N VAL A 68 -8.26 7.37 17.84
CA VAL A 68 -9.59 7.28 17.19
C VAL A 68 -10.63 7.74 18.21
N SER A 69 -11.41 8.75 17.85
CA SER A 69 -12.42 9.38 18.69
C SER A 69 -13.83 9.22 18.11
N LYS A 70 -14.84 9.77 18.80
CA LYS A 70 -16.26 9.78 18.35
C LYS A 70 -16.50 10.66 17.11
N ILE A 71 -15.57 11.51 16.70
CA ILE A 71 -15.73 12.45 15.58
C ILE A 71 -14.83 12.12 14.38
N GLY A 72 -13.84 11.24 14.57
CA GLY A 72 -12.86 10.88 13.55
C GLY A 72 -11.59 10.34 14.16
N ALA A 73 -10.51 10.35 13.39
CA ALA A 73 -9.18 9.96 13.85
C ALA A 73 -8.23 11.17 13.86
N PHE A 74 -7.19 11.09 14.68
CA PHE A 74 -6.13 12.07 14.78
C PHE A 74 -4.81 11.44 14.36
N LEU A 75 -4.11 12.10 13.42
CA LEU A 75 -2.92 11.58 12.76
C LEU A 75 -1.69 12.40 13.17
N ASP A 76 -0.57 11.70 13.37
CA ASP A 76 0.73 12.32 13.58
C ASP A 76 1.30 12.83 12.25
N TRP A 77 1.26 14.12 12.04
CA TRP A 77 1.85 14.78 10.88
C TRP A 77 3.10 15.62 11.19
N GLY A 78 3.65 15.45 12.42
CA GLY A 78 4.91 16.09 12.83
C GLY A 78 4.75 17.46 13.46
N LEU A 79 3.53 17.96 13.66
CA LEU A 79 3.26 19.22 14.35
C LEU A 79 2.64 18.97 15.73
N GLU A 80 2.60 20.01 16.58
CA GLU A 80 2.06 19.89 17.95
C GLU A 80 0.57 19.51 17.96
N LYS A 81 -0.22 20.09 17.06
CA LYS A 81 -1.62 19.72 16.85
C LYS A 81 -1.71 18.58 15.85
N ASP A 82 -2.36 17.49 16.25
CA ASP A 82 -2.58 16.35 15.37
C ASP A 82 -3.52 16.70 14.21
N LEU A 83 -3.29 16.06 13.06
CA LEU A 83 -4.09 16.25 11.86
C LEU A 83 -5.40 15.47 11.97
N PHE A 84 -6.52 16.16 11.80
CA PHE A 84 -7.85 15.54 11.90
C PHE A 84 -8.25 14.82 10.61
N LEU A 85 -8.71 13.57 10.75
CA LEU A 85 -9.28 12.75 9.68
C LEU A 85 -10.77 12.46 10.00
N PRO A 86 -11.72 13.23 9.44
CA PRO A 86 -13.15 13.05 9.70
C PRO A 86 -13.65 11.68 9.25
N PHE A 87 -14.67 11.12 9.89
CA PHE A 87 -15.28 9.83 9.48
C PHE A 87 -15.67 9.76 8.01
N LYS A 88 -16.24 10.83 7.46
CA LYS A 88 -16.64 10.91 6.03
C LYS A 88 -15.47 10.81 5.05
N GLU A 89 -14.25 11.04 5.52
CA GLU A 89 -13.02 10.98 4.73
C GLU A 89 -12.23 9.69 4.97
N GLN A 90 -12.68 8.84 5.88
CA GLN A 90 -12.08 7.53 6.14
C GLN A 90 -12.57 6.49 5.12
N LEU A 91 -11.70 5.51 4.83
CA LEU A 91 -12.02 4.32 4.06
C LEU A 91 -11.75 3.10 4.94
N GLY A 92 -12.81 2.32 5.19
CA GLY A 92 -12.73 1.14 6.04
C GLY A 92 -12.58 1.45 7.53
N HIS A 93 -12.11 0.46 8.29
CA HIS A 93 -11.96 0.56 9.75
C HIS A 93 -10.55 1.01 10.13
N ILE A 94 -10.47 2.19 10.75
CA ILE A 94 -9.20 2.80 11.18
C ILE A 94 -8.83 2.30 12.57
N ARG A 95 -7.54 2.00 12.79
CA ARG A 95 -7.01 1.49 14.06
C ARG A 95 -5.87 2.38 14.57
N PRO A 96 -5.78 2.62 15.88
CA PRO A 96 -4.65 3.31 16.49
C PRO A 96 -3.32 2.60 16.17
N ASN A 97 -2.25 3.38 16.12
CA ASN A 97 -0.89 2.92 15.85
C ASN A 97 -0.66 2.26 14.47
N LYS A 98 -1.63 2.36 13.54
CA LYS A 98 -1.47 1.95 12.14
C LYS A 98 -1.25 3.16 11.25
N GLU A 99 -0.59 2.94 10.12
CA GLU A 99 -0.37 3.95 9.10
C GLU A 99 -1.36 3.77 7.95
N TYR A 100 -1.84 4.90 7.43
CA TYR A 100 -2.73 4.93 6.28
C TYR A 100 -2.30 6.03 5.33
N LEU A 101 -2.41 5.77 4.03
CA LEU A 101 -2.17 6.79 3.02
C LEU A 101 -3.27 7.83 3.08
N VAL A 102 -2.84 9.08 3.22
CA VAL A 102 -3.73 10.24 3.25
C VAL A 102 -3.19 11.36 2.39
N SER A 103 -4.07 12.27 2.04
CA SER A 103 -3.74 13.58 1.50
C SER A 103 -4.39 14.66 2.34
N LEU A 104 -4.01 15.93 2.11
CA LEU A 104 -4.61 17.07 2.76
C LEU A 104 -5.67 17.72 1.88
N TYR A 105 -6.71 18.22 2.53
CA TYR A 105 -7.68 19.13 1.94
C TYR A 105 -8.03 20.23 2.93
N ILE A 106 -8.57 21.33 2.42
CA ILE A 106 -9.08 22.42 3.24
C ILE A 106 -10.59 22.22 3.37
N ASP A 107 -11.08 22.13 4.60
CA ASP A 107 -12.50 21.98 4.87
C ASP A 107 -13.29 23.31 4.73
N LYS A 108 -14.61 23.26 4.95
CA LYS A 108 -15.48 24.45 4.86
C LYS A 108 -15.18 25.52 5.93
N SER A 109 -14.46 25.16 6.98
CA SER A 109 -14.03 26.05 8.07
C SER A 109 -12.60 26.55 7.84
N ASP A 110 -12.08 26.36 6.61
CA ASP A 110 -10.72 26.76 6.22
C ASP A 110 -9.62 26.11 7.10
N ARG A 111 -9.84 24.85 7.51
CA ARG A 111 -8.89 24.03 8.27
C ARG A 111 -8.27 22.97 7.39
N LEU A 112 -6.97 22.70 7.62
CA LEU A 112 -6.32 21.52 7.04
C LEU A 112 -6.85 20.26 7.70
N CYS A 113 -7.37 19.34 6.90
CA CYS A 113 -7.86 18.04 7.30
C CYS A 113 -7.28 16.95 6.40
N ALA A 114 -7.20 15.72 6.93
CA ALA A 114 -6.80 14.56 6.15
C ALA A 114 -7.98 13.93 5.40
N THR A 115 -7.68 13.32 4.26
CA THR A 115 -8.60 12.45 3.52
C THR A 115 -7.88 11.18 3.06
N MET A 116 -8.55 10.03 3.16
CA MET A 116 -8.11 8.75 2.57
C MET A 116 -8.60 8.56 1.14
N LYS A 117 -9.46 9.46 0.62
CA LYS A 117 -10.02 9.39 -0.74
C LYS A 117 -9.02 9.87 -1.79
N ILE A 118 -7.85 9.26 -1.79
CA ILE A 118 -6.69 9.68 -2.60
C ILE A 118 -6.76 9.25 -4.07
N GLY A 119 -7.70 8.39 -4.46
CA GLY A 119 -7.74 7.78 -5.80
C GLY A 119 -7.72 8.76 -6.97
N LYS A 120 -8.25 9.99 -6.80
CA LYS A 120 -8.22 11.04 -7.83
C LYS A 120 -6.91 11.83 -7.87
N LEU A 121 -6.07 11.67 -6.87
CA LEU A 121 -4.79 12.35 -6.74
C LEU A 121 -3.63 11.49 -7.23
N LEU A 122 -3.86 10.18 -7.39
CA LEU A 122 -2.88 9.23 -7.91
C LEU A 122 -2.73 9.44 -9.43
N SER A 123 -1.48 9.45 -9.88
CA SER A 123 -1.14 9.60 -11.30
C SER A 123 -1.38 8.31 -12.07
N THR A 124 -1.68 8.46 -13.36
CA THR A 124 -1.66 7.38 -14.34
C THR A 124 -0.49 7.52 -15.33
N ASP A 125 0.29 8.59 -15.22
CA ASP A 125 1.51 8.80 -16.01
C ASP A 125 2.69 8.18 -15.28
N HIS A 126 3.13 7.02 -15.78
CA HIS A 126 4.17 6.18 -15.16
C HIS A 126 4.98 5.44 -16.23
N HIS A 127 6.11 4.87 -15.83
CA HIS A 127 7.03 4.13 -16.70
C HIS A 127 6.93 2.59 -16.58
N PHE A 128 6.06 2.07 -15.70
CA PHE A 128 5.95 0.63 -15.44
C PHE A 128 5.47 -0.15 -16.64
N LYS A 129 5.99 -1.38 -16.78
CA LYS A 129 5.67 -2.33 -17.85
C LYS A 129 5.06 -3.61 -17.28
N VAL A 130 4.41 -4.36 -18.16
CA VAL A 130 3.89 -5.69 -17.79
C VAL A 130 5.02 -6.58 -17.32
N ASN A 131 4.82 -7.22 -16.19
CA ASN A 131 5.71 -8.07 -15.40
C ASN A 131 6.68 -7.34 -14.46
N ASP A 132 6.71 -6.02 -14.40
CA ASP A 132 7.44 -5.35 -13.35
C ASP A 132 6.86 -5.70 -11.99
N TRP A 133 7.74 -5.83 -10.99
CA TRP A 133 7.35 -5.93 -9.60
C TRP A 133 7.43 -4.56 -8.95
N VAL A 134 6.38 -4.18 -8.23
CA VAL A 134 6.20 -2.86 -7.64
C VAL A 134 5.73 -2.97 -6.20
N HIS A 135 6.14 -2.03 -5.37
CA HIS A 135 5.56 -1.88 -4.03
C HIS A 135 4.26 -1.08 -4.12
N ALA A 136 3.26 -1.48 -3.37
CA ALA A 136 1.98 -0.79 -3.39
C ALA A 136 1.28 -0.85 -2.04
N THR A 137 0.64 0.24 -1.65
CA THR A 137 -0.15 0.34 -0.43
C THR A 137 -1.64 0.26 -0.76
N VAL A 138 -2.36 -0.63 -0.07
CA VAL A 138 -3.82 -0.76 -0.22
C VAL A 138 -4.50 0.43 0.43
N TYR A 139 -5.20 1.27 -0.34
CA TYR A 139 -5.90 2.43 0.21
C TYR A 139 -7.43 2.27 0.22
N ASN A 140 -8.00 1.36 -0.58
CA ASN A 140 -9.43 1.09 -0.60
C ASN A 140 -9.71 -0.35 -1.04
N ILE A 141 -10.82 -0.92 -0.57
CA ILE A 141 -11.30 -2.26 -0.95
C ILE A 141 -12.75 -2.16 -1.36
N ASN A 142 -13.05 -2.66 -2.57
CA ASN A 142 -14.40 -2.76 -3.09
C ASN A 142 -14.75 -4.24 -3.27
N PRO A 143 -15.86 -4.75 -2.69
CA PRO A 143 -16.23 -6.15 -2.77
C PRO A 143 -16.43 -6.70 -4.20
N ASP A 144 -16.80 -5.85 -5.15
CA ASP A 144 -17.08 -6.24 -6.53
C ASP A 144 -15.86 -6.09 -7.44
N HIS A 145 -15.02 -5.09 -7.18
CA HIS A 145 -13.92 -4.71 -8.05
C HIS A 145 -12.53 -5.17 -7.57
N GLY A 146 -12.38 -5.52 -6.29
CA GLY A 146 -11.12 -5.91 -5.67
C GLY A 146 -10.49 -4.78 -4.85
N ALA A 147 -9.16 -4.78 -4.71
CA ALA A 147 -8.43 -3.81 -3.91
C ALA A 147 -7.81 -2.71 -4.79
N PHE A 148 -7.99 -1.47 -4.38
CA PHE A 148 -7.33 -0.31 -4.99
C PHE A 148 -6.05 0.00 -4.22
N VAL A 149 -4.97 0.18 -4.95
CA VAL A 149 -3.63 0.36 -4.39
C VAL A 149 -2.96 1.58 -4.99
N ALA A 150 -2.13 2.23 -4.18
CA ALA A 150 -1.21 3.26 -4.62
C ALA A 150 0.16 2.62 -4.85
N VAL A 151 0.57 2.48 -6.11
CA VAL A 151 1.88 1.97 -6.49
C VAL A 151 2.91 3.05 -6.23
N GLU A 152 3.98 2.71 -5.48
CA GLU A 152 5.01 3.64 -4.99
C GLU A 152 4.40 4.89 -4.33
N ASP A 153 3.21 4.72 -3.70
CA ASP A 153 2.39 5.78 -3.09
C ASP A 153 2.03 6.95 -4.03
N GLN A 154 2.16 6.77 -5.34
CA GLN A 154 1.99 7.81 -6.36
C GLN A 154 1.08 7.41 -7.52
N PHE A 155 1.07 6.14 -7.91
CA PHE A 155 0.40 5.72 -9.15
C PHE A 155 -0.82 4.84 -8.89
N LEU A 156 -1.84 5.01 -9.74
CA LEU A 156 -3.12 4.34 -9.58
C LEU A 156 -3.06 2.88 -10.03
N GLY A 157 -3.27 1.96 -9.11
CA GLY A 157 -3.31 0.53 -9.36
C GLY A 157 -4.54 -0.17 -8.77
N ARG A 158 -4.83 -1.36 -9.27
CA ARG A 158 -5.90 -2.23 -8.76
C ARG A 158 -5.49 -3.69 -8.80
N ILE A 159 -5.80 -4.42 -7.73
CA ILE A 159 -5.78 -5.87 -7.69
C ILE A 159 -7.21 -6.34 -7.99
N PRO A 160 -7.49 -6.97 -9.15
CA PRO A 160 -8.82 -7.51 -9.45
C PRO A 160 -9.24 -8.53 -8.40
N LYS A 161 -10.55 -8.61 -8.10
CA LYS A 161 -11.11 -9.55 -7.10
C LYS A 161 -10.64 -10.99 -7.30
N ARG A 162 -10.56 -11.46 -8.53
CA ARG A 162 -10.12 -12.82 -8.89
C ARG A 162 -8.67 -13.14 -8.53
N GLU A 163 -7.84 -12.11 -8.33
CA GLU A 163 -6.44 -12.25 -7.94
C GLU A 163 -6.25 -12.24 -6.42
N ILE A 164 -7.32 -11.99 -5.66
CA ILE A 164 -7.29 -11.89 -4.19
C ILE A 164 -7.74 -13.23 -3.61
N HIS A 165 -6.81 -14.05 -3.14
CA HIS A 165 -7.09 -15.33 -2.51
C HIS A 165 -7.04 -15.26 -0.98
N ASN A 166 -6.26 -14.34 -0.45
CA ASN A 166 -6.09 -14.11 0.98
C ASN A 166 -6.78 -12.80 1.40
N LYS A 167 -7.05 -12.66 2.69
CA LYS A 167 -7.61 -11.44 3.24
C LYS A 167 -6.60 -10.30 3.11
N ILE A 168 -7.00 -9.24 2.40
CA ILE A 168 -6.24 -7.98 2.27
C ILE A 168 -6.92 -6.93 3.14
N VAL A 169 -6.13 -6.03 3.73
CA VAL A 169 -6.64 -4.95 4.58
C VAL A 169 -6.13 -3.58 4.11
N ILE A 170 -6.89 -2.52 4.38
CA ILE A 170 -6.48 -1.15 4.08
C ILE A 170 -5.26 -0.77 4.94
N GLY A 171 -4.27 -0.12 4.34
CA GLY A 171 -2.96 0.20 4.92
C GLY A 171 -1.92 -0.91 4.77
N GLU A 172 -2.28 -2.06 4.20
CA GLU A 172 -1.33 -3.15 3.93
C GLU A 172 -0.41 -2.79 2.76
N GLN A 173 0.88 -3.03 2.95
CA GLN A 173 1.89 -2.90 1.90
C GLN A 173 2.15 -4.25 1.26
N LEU A 174 2.09 -4.29 -0.06
CA LEU A 174 2.19 -5.50 -0.86
C LEU A 174 3.24 -5.33 -1.95
N ASN A 175 3.97 -6.40 -2.24
CA ASN A 175 4.78 -6.50 -3.44
C ASN A 175 3.94 -7.16 -4.54
N LEU A 176 3.71 -6.45 -5.63
CA LEU A 176 2.75 -6.83 -6.67
C LEU A 176 3.40 -6.83 -8.04
N ARG A 177 2.98 -7.75 -8.89
CA ARG A 177 3.41 -7.81 -10.29
C ARG A 177 2.39 -7.10 -11.18
N VAL A 178 2.86 -6.26 -12.09
CA VAL A 178 2.04 -5.62 -13.12
C VAL A 178 1.59 -6.69 -14.12
N THR A 179 0.27 -6.93 -14.20
CA THR A 179 -0.33 -7.90 -15.13
C THR A 179 -0.79 -7.24 -16.41
N LYS A 180 -1.20 -5.98 -16.35
CA LYS A 180 -1.65 -5.18 -17.49
C LYS A 180 -1.47 -3.69 -17.19
N VAL A 181 -1.02 -2.94 -18.18
CA VAL A 181 -1.15 -1.48 -18.25
C VAL A 181 -2.37 -1.19 -19.11
N ASN A 182 -3.38 -0.54 -18.53
CA ASN A 182 -4.61 -0.21 -19.27
C ASN A 182 -4.40 1.02 -20.15
N GLU A 183 -5.27 1.24 -21.13
CA GLU A 183 -5.18 2.38 -22.05
C GLU A 183 -5.25 3.75 -21.36
N ASP A 184 -5.95 3.81 -20.22
CA ASP A 184 -6.04 5.00 -19.36
C ASP A 184 -4.87 5.14 -18.38
N GLY A 185 -3.82 4.35 -18.53
CA GLY A 185 -2.64 4.35 -17.68
C GLY A 185 -2.82 3.69 -16.31
N LYS A 186 -4.00 3.13 -15.98
CA LYS A 186 -4.17 2.42 -14.72
C LYS A 186 -3.49 1.06 -14.75
N LEU A 187 -2.87 0.68 -13.62
CA LEU A 187 -2.18 -0.59 -13.46
C LEU A 187 -3.13 -1.68 -12.95
N SER A 188 -3.18 -2.82 -13.64
CA SER A 188 -3.76 -4.04 -13.09
C SER A 188 -2.64 -4.89 -12.50
N LEU A 189 -2.82 -5.36 -11.27
CA LEU A 189 -1.76 -5.95 -10.45
C LEU A 189 -2.19 -7.32 -9.90
N SER A 190 -1.22 -8.17 -9.60
CA SER A 190 -1.43 -9.46 -8.95
C SER A 190 -0.34 -9.71 -7.89
N PRO A 191 -0.68 -10.28 -6.72
CA PRO A 191 0.30 -10.74 -5.76
C PRO A 191 1.01 -12.04 -6.20
N HIS A 192 0.55 -12.64 -7.29
CA HIS A 192 1.03 -13.95 -7.76
C HIS A 192 2.05 -13.81 -8.88
N GLU A 193 3.00 -14.72 -8.90
CA GLU A 193 3.88 -14.92 -10.03
C GLU A 193 3.10 -15.39 -11.26
N LYS A 194 3.76 -15.38 -12.42
CA LYS A 194 3.18 -15.99 -13.61
C LYS A 194 2.93 -17.49 -13.38
N ALA A 195 1.76 -17.96 -13.80
CA ALA A 195 1.35 -19.33 -13.59
C ALA A 195 2.39 -20.37 -14.05
N TYR A 196 3.13 -20.11 -15.13
CA TYR A 196 4.16 -21.03 -15.59
C TYR A 196 5.39 -21.06 -14.67
N LEU A 197 5.81 -19.92 -14.10
CA LEU A 197 6.91 -19.87 -13.12
C LEU A 197 6.55 -20.59 -11.82
N GLN A 198 5.30 -20.48 -11.40
CA GLN A 198 4.80 -21.24 -10.26
C GLN A 198 4.81 -22.75 -10.57
N ILE A 199 4.38 -23.16 -11.78
CA ILE A 199 4.43 -24.57 -12.22
C ILE A 199 5.89 -25.08 -12.22
N ASP A 200 6.84 -24.28 -12.70
CA ASP A 200 8.25 -24.68 -12.74
C ASP A 200 8.83 -24.81 -11.32
N ARG A 201 8.46 -23.94 -10.38
CA ARG A 201 8.83 -24.09 -8.95
C ARG A 201 8.21 -25.30 -8.30
N ASP A 202 6.91 -25.51 -8.50
CA ASP A 202 6.21 -26.66 -8.00
C ASP A 202 6.81 -27.96 -8.58
N ALA A 203 7.18 -27.96 -9.86
CA ALA A 203 7.85 -29.08 -10.52
C ALA A 203 9.23 -29.36 -9.91
N LYS A 204 10.03 -28.30 -9.65
CA LYS A 204 11.31 -28.46 -8.97
C LYS A 204 11.13 -29.02 -7.57
N LEU A 205 10.20 -28.50 -6.77
CA LEU A 205 9.90 -29.02 -5.43
C LEU A 205 9.55 -30.52 -5.48
N ILE A 206 8.73 -30.94 -6.46
CA ILE A 206 8.38 -32.35 -6.65
C ILE A 206 9.60 -33.18 -6.99
N MET A 207 10.49 -32.71 -7.89
CA MET A 207 11.71 -33.42 -8.24
C MET A 207 12.66 -33.56 -7.04
N ASP A 208 12.90 -32.49 -6.29
CA ASP A 208 13.75 -32.49 -5.09
C ASP A 208 13.17 -33.48 -4.03
N THR A 209 11.84 -33.55 -3.91
CA THR A 209 11.17 -34.51 -3.01
C THR A 209 11.32 -35.94 -3.53
N ILE A 210 11.15 -36.19 -4.83
CA ILE A 210 11.37 -37.55 -5.41
C ILE A 210 12.80 -38.00 -5.13
N GLU A 211 13.79 -37.11 -5.26
CA GLU A 211 15.18 -37.43 -4.95
C GLU A 211 15.39 -37.75 -3.48
N SER A 212 14.74 -37.04 -2.56
CA SER A 212 14.80 -37.35 -1.11
C SER A 212 14.17 -38.68 -0.74
N TYR A 213 13.33 -39.26 -1.59
CA TYR A 213 12.71 -40.56 -1.49
C TYR A 213 13.38 -41.60 -2.41
N ASP A 214 14.70 -41.50 -2.61
CA ASP A 214 15.49 -42.45 -3.43
C ASP A 214 14.94 -42.63 -4.87
N GLY A 215 14.45 -41.52 -5.46
CA GLY A 215 13.95 -41.51 -6.83
C GLY A 215 12.50 -41.95 -7.01
N ARG A 216 11.76 -42.21 -5.92
CA ARG A 216 10.37 -42.65 -5.95
C ARG A 216 9.47 -41.95 -4.96
N LEU A 217 8.53 -41.17 -5.40
CA LEU A 217 7.47 -40.64 -4.57
C LEU A 217 6.39 -41.72 -4.30
N PRO A 218 6.02 -42.04 -3.03
CA PRO A 218 5.13 -43.14 -2.70
C PRO A 218 3.64 -42.87 -2.97
N PHE A 219 3.31 -41.89 -3.79
CA PHE A 219 1.95 -41.56 -4.24
C PHE A 219 1.97 -40.92 -5.61
N ASN A 220 0.85 -40.94 -6.31
CA ASN A 220 0.70 -40.40 -7.66
C ASN A 220 -0.34 -39.25 -7.71
N ASP A 221 -0.74 -38.82 -8.91
CA ASP A 221 -1.69 -37.73 -9.17
C ASP A 221 -3.13 -38.01 -8.67
N LYS A 222 -3.44 -39.27 -8.27
CA LYS A 222 -4.71 -39.69 -7.69
C LYS A 222 -4.73 -39.51 -6.15
N ALA A 223 -3.60 -39.22 -5.51
CA ALA A 223 -3.48 -39.06 -4.06
C ALA A 223 -4.50 -38.09 -3.46
N ARG A 224 -4.84 -38.30 -2.18
CA ARG A 224 -5.77 -37.43 -1.46
C ARG A 224 -5.17 -36.02 -1.27
N PRO A 225 -5.97 -34.93 -1.33
CA PRO A 225 -5.48 -33.56 -1.11
C PRO A 225 -4.65 -33.42 0.17
N ALA A 226 -5.11 -34.00 1.28
CA ALA A 226 -4.42 -33.94 2.58
C ALA A 226 -3.02 -34.57 2.55
N THR A 227 -2.80 -35.63 1.76
CA THR A 227 -1.47 -36.25 1.60
C THR A 227 -0.54 -35.30 0.83
N ILE A 228 -1.02 -34.74 -0.26
CA ILE A 228 -0.23 -33.81 -1.10
C ILE A 228 0.15 -32.55 -0.30
N GLU A 229 -0.79 -32.00 0.45
CA GLU A 229 -0.55 -30.83 1.28
C GLU A 229 0.45 -31.11 2.41
N ARG A 230 0.33 -32.25 3.08
CA ARG A 230 1.26 -32.65 4.14
C ARG A 230 2.68 -32.86 3.64
N GLU A 231 2.86 -33.56 2.51
CA GLU A 231 4.18 -33.96 2.00
C GLU A 231 4.87 -32.86 1.19
N LEU A 232 4.09 -32.03 0.48
CA LEU A 232 4.60 -31.08 -0.48
C LEU A 232 4.17 -29.62 -0.22
N GLY A 233 3.21 -29.39 0.69
CA GLY A 233 2.63 -28.04 0.88
C GLY A 233 1.84 -27.53 -0.32
N LEU A 234 1.48 -28.41 -1.26
CA LEU A 234 0.81 -28.05 -2.51
C LEU A 234 -0.68 -28.39 -2.49
N SER A 235 -1.50 -27.57 -3.14
CA SER A 235 -2.87 -27.98 -3.46
C SER A 235 -2.86 -29.11 -4.51
N LYS A 236 -3.90 -29.95 -4.53
CA LYS A 236 -4.04 -31.04 -5.52
C LYS A 236 -4.01 -30.50 -6.97
N ALA A 237 -4.55 -29.32 -7.23
CA ALA A 237 -4.54 -28.70 -8.54
C ALA A 237 -3.13 -28.25 -8.95
N ALA A 238 -2.35 -27.65 -8.04
CA ALA A 238 -0.96 -27.28 -8.26
C ALA A 238 -0.09 -28.51 -8.52
N PHE A 239 -0.22 -29.54 -7.68
CA PHE A 239 0.48 -30.82 -7.85
C PHE A 239 0.21 -31.44 -9.21
N LYS A 240 -1.06 -31.56 -9.64
CA LYS A 240 -1.40 -32.12 -10.96
C LYS A 240 -0.79 -31.32 -12.13
N ARG A 241 -0.78 -29.98 -12.04
CA ARG A 241 -0.15 -29.15 -13.10
C ARG A 241 1.36 -29.38 -13.18
N ALA A 242 2.03 -29.42 -12.03
CA ALA A 242 3.48 -29.64 -11.95
C ALA A 242 3.87 -31.05 -12.40
N VAL A 243 3.16 -32.09 -11.96
CA VAL A 243 3.34 -33.48 -12.43
C VAL A 243 3.13 -33.58 -13.92
N GLY A 244 2.09 -32.94 -14.47
CA GLY A 244 1.85 -32.89 -15.90
C GLY A 244 3.00 -32.22 -16.69
N ARG A 245 3.61 -31.18 -16.12
CA ARG A 245 4.80 -30.54 -16.68
C ARG A 245 5.99 -31.48 -16.71
N LEU A 246 6.33 -32.10 -15.57
CA LEU A 246 7.45 -33.04 -15.45
C LEU A 246 7.29 -34.27 -16.36
N LEU A 247 6.05 -34.77 -16.49
CA LEU A 247 5.75 -35.88 -17.40
C LEU A 247 5.97 -35.49 -18.87
N LYS A 248 5.51 -34.27 -19.26
CA LYS A 248 5.72 -33.72 -20.59
C LYS A 248 7.19 -33.53 -20.93
N ASP A 249 7.98 -33.10 -19.95
CA ASP A 249 9.43 -32.89 -20.07
C ASP A 249 10.21 -34.24 -20.02
N GLY A 250 9.52 -35.35 -19.81
CA GLY A 250 10.10 -36.70 -19.80
C GLY A 250 10.94 -37.02 -18.56
N LEU A 251 10.84 -36.22 -17.49
CA LEU A 251 11.65 -36.34 -16.28
C LEU A 251 11.12 -37.37 -15.28
N ILE A 252 9.85 -37.75 -15.40
CA ILE A 252 9.18 -38.70 -14.49
C ILE A 252 8.32 -39.70 -15.25
N THR A 253 7.97 -40.78 -14.55
CA THR A 253 6.96 -41.77 -14.96
C THR A 253 5.94 -41.94 -13.85
N ILE A 254 4.64 -41.96 -14.18
CA ILE A 254 3.56 -42.23 -13.23
C ILE A 254 3.24 -43.70 -13.26
N THR A 255 3.19 -44.34 -12.09
CA THR A 255 2.81 -45.73 -11.89
C THR A 255 1.59 -45.82 -10.97
N ASP A 256 0.97 -46.99 -10.86
CA ASP A 256 -0.16 -47.18 -9.93
C ASP A 256 0.25 -46.94 -8.46
N ASN A 257 1.51 -47.12 -8.13
CA ASN A 257 2.04 -47.04 -6.78
C ASN A 257 2.88 -45.79 -6.49
N GLY A 258 2.96 -44.85 -7.42
CA GLY A 258 3.72 -43.63 -7.20
C GLY A 258 4.28 -42.99 -8.46
N ILE A 259 5.18 -42.04 -8.26
CA ILE A 259 5.90 -41.34 -9.33
C ILE A 259 7.38 -41.70 -9.22
N LEU A 260 7.98 -42.04 -10.35
CA LEU A 260 9.38 -42.43 -10.46
C LEU A 260 10.14 -41.38 -11.27
N LYS A 261 11.35 -41.05 -10.84
CA LYS A 261 12.32 -40.32 -11.66
C LYS A 261 12.77 -41.21 -12.82
N LYS A 262 12.93 -40.63 -13.98
CA LYS A 262 13.54 -41.27 -15.16
C LYS A 262 15.03 -41.11 -15.18
#